data_7bf3bf3f86004adf95e592232f4b17d6
#
_entry.id   7bf3bf3f86004adf95e592232f4b17d6
#
_cell.length_a   1.000
_cell.length_b   1.000
_cell.length_c   1.000
_cell.angle_alpha   90.00
_cell.angle_beta   90.00
_cell.angle_gamma   90.00
#
_symmetry.space_group_name_H-M   'P 1'
#
loop_
_entity.id
_entity.type
_entity.pdbx_description
1 polymer ?
#
loop_
_entity_poly.entity_id
_entity_poly.type
_entity_poly.pdbx_seq_one_letter_code
_entity_poly.pdbx_strand_id
1 'polypeptide(L)'
;MKHSKKLVTLSVLTTMSGAAIYFLNKTLDTAAVRKNLLASAEKEIFSWQFGDIFYTKKGTGTPMLLLHDLHCASSGREWQYIEDALAKDHPVYTLDLLGCGRSDKPAITYTNFLYVQLIVTFIKQVIGC
;
A
#
# COMPACT_ATOMS: atom_id res chain seq x y z
N MET A 1 -18.33 -47.82 14.26
CA MET A 1 -18.71 -46.66 15.09
C MET A 1 -17.54 -45.83 15.62
N LYS A 2 -16.36 -46.40 15.90
CA LYS A 2 -15.20 -45.63 16.45
C LYS A 2 -14.53 -44.69 15.43
N HIS A 3 -14.54 -45.02 14.13
CA HIS A 3 -13.91 -44.19 13.08
C HIS A 3 -14.72 -42.96 12.70
N SER A 4 -16.05 -43.00 12.75
CA SER A 4 -16.90 -41.87 12.42
C SER A 4 -16.76 -40.73 13.44
N LYS A 5 -16.62 -41.05 14.72
CA LYS A 5 -16.41 -40.05 15.79
C LYS A 5 -15.08 -39.33 15.65
N LYS A 6 -13.98 -39.99 15.25
CA LYS A 6 -12.68 -39.39 15.00
C LYS A 6 -12.69 -38.44 13.81
N LEU A 7 -13.40 -38.82 12.73
CA LEU A 7 -13.56 -37.96 11.56
C LEU A 7 -14.37 -36.70 11.86
N VAL A 8 -15.44 -36.82 12.62
CA VAL A 8 -16.26 -35.66 13.05
C VAL A 8 -15.45 -34.74 13.96
N THR A 9 -14.69 -35.28 14.90
CA THR A 9 -13.85 -34.47 15.81
C THR A 9 -12.75 -33.75 15.03
N LEU A 10 -12.14 -34.39 14.03
CA LEU A 10 -11.11 -33.77 13.21
C LEU A 10 -11.67 -32.64 12.34
N SER A 11 -12.85 -32.83 11.74
CA SER A 11 -13.51 -31.79 10.95
C SER A 11 -13.95 -30.58 11.79
N VAL A 12 -14.42 -30.79 12.99
CA VAL A 12 -14.77 -29.71 13.92
C VAL A 12 -13.53 -28.92 14.35
N LEU A 13 -12.43 -29.59 14.64
CA LEU A 13 -11.15 -28.92 15.00
C LEU A 13 -10.59 -28.08 13.84
N THR A 14 -10.67 -28.56 12.61
CA THR A 14 -10.20 -27.80 11.43
C THR A 14 -11.07 -26.58 11.13
N THR A 15 -12.38 -26.68 11.29
CA THR A 15 -13.30 -25.54 11.13
C THR A 15 -13.13 -24.50 12.23
N MET A 16 -12.91 -24.91 13.47
CA MET A 16 -12.65 -23.99 14.58
C MET A 16 -11.32 -23.25 14.41
N SER A 17 -10.26 -23.93 13.94
CA SER A 17 -8.98 -23.28 13.67
C SER A 17 -9.07 -22.28 12.53
N GLY A 18 -9.79 -22.59 11.45
CA GLY A 18 -10.04 -21.67 10.34
C GLY A 18 -10.78 -20.40 10.78
N ALA A 19 -11.83 -20.56 11.59
CA ALA A 19 -12.57 -19.44 12.14
C ALA A 19 -11.69 -18.56 13.06
N ALA A 20 -10.89 -19.17 13.93
CA ALA A 20 -9.98 -18.44 14.81
C ALA A 20 -8.93 -17.62 14.03
N ILE A 21 -8.36 -18.20 12.99
CA ILE A 21 -7.42 -17.50 12.09
C ILE A 21 -8.12 -16.34 11.37
N TYR A 22 -9.33 -16.56 10.86
CA TYR A 22 -10.11 -15.50 10.20
C TYR A 22 -10.40 -14.33 11.16
N PHE A 23 -10.86 -14.61 12.38
CA PHE A 23 -11.11 -13.57 13.38
C PHE A 23 -9.83 -12.85 13.81
N LEU A 24 -8.73 -13.56 13.97
CA LEU A 24 -7.44 -12.98 14.29
C LEU A 24 -6.97 -12.03 13.18
N ASN A 25 -7.00 -12.45 11.93
CA ASN A 25 -6.64 -11.61 10.80
C ASN A 25 -7.53 -10.38 10.73
N LYS A 26 -8.85 -10.55 10.87
CA LYS A 26 -9.80 -9.43 10.85
C LYS A 26 -9.54 -8.42 11.99
N THR A 27 -9.17 -8.89 13.18
CA THR A 27 -8.84 -8.00 14.30
C THR A 27 -7.51 -7.27 14.06
N LEU A 28 -6.52 -7.93 13.48
CA LEU A 28 -5.24 -7.32 13.10
C LEU A 28 -5.43 -6.25 12.02
N ASP A 29 -6.22 -6.54 10.99
CA ASP A 29 -6.56 -5.56 9.96
C ASP A 29 -7.27 -4.34 10.54
N THR A 30 -8.26 -4.56 11.41
CA THR A 30 -8.99 -3.49 12.08
C THR A 30 -8.06 -2.65 12.98
N ALA A 31 -7.13 -3.29 13.68
CA ALA A 31 -6.16 -2.60 14.53
C ALA A 31 -5.15 -1.79 13.71
N ALA A 32 -4.70 -2.32 12.57
CA ALA A 32 -3.80 -1.62 11.65
C ALA A 32 -4.46 -0.36 11.07
N VAL A 33 -5.72 -0.47 10.64
CA VAL A 33 -6.52 0.68 10.15
C VAL A 33 -6.73 1.72 11.24
N ARG A 34 -7.04 1.30 12.49
CA ARG A 34 -7.23 2.22 13.62
C ARG A 34 -5.96 2.99 13.98
N LYS A 35 -4.79 2.34 13.96
CA LYS A 35 -3.51 3.00 14.27
C LYS A 35 -3.10 3.99 13.19
N ASN A 36 -3.66 3.88 11.98
CA ASN A 36 -3.33 4.74 10.85
C ASN A 36 -1.82 5.03 10.75
N LEU A 37 -1.02 3.98 10.81
CA LEU A 37 0.45 4.05 10.88
C LEU A 37 1.07 4.84 9.72
N LEU A 38 0.32 4.95 8.62
CA LEU A 38 0.69 5.69 7.44
C LEU A 38 -0.01 7.07 7.35
N ALA A 39 -0.55 7.60 8.46
CA ALA A 39 -1.23 8.90 8.46
C ALA A 39 -0.27 10.01 7.98
N SER A 40 -0.72 10.75 6.99
CA SER A 40 -0.09 11.96 6.48
C SER A 40 -1.13 13.08 6.44
N ALA A 41 -0.72 14.30 6.71
CA ALA A 41 -1.62 15.47 6.69
C ALA A 41 -2.04 15.85 5.26
N GLU A 42 -1.16 15.64 4.30
CA GLU A 42 -1.35 15.97 2.89
C GLU A 42 -1.57 14.69 2.10
N LYS A 43 -2.85 14.45 1.74
CA LYS A 43 -3.28 13.23 1.04
C LYS A 43 -3.80 13.61 -0.32
N GLU A 44 -3.18 13.05 -1.35
CA GLU A 44 -3.69 13.15 -2.70
C GLU A 44 -3.83 11.77 -3.33
N ILE A 45 -4.80 11.63 -4.22
CA ILE A 45 -5.10 10.39 -4.92
C ILE A 45 -5.00 10.65 -6.42
N PHE A 46 -4.24 9.83 -7.08
CA PHE A 46 -4.17 9.77 -8.54
C PHE A 46 -4.89 8.53 -9.03
N SER A 47 -6.05 8.70 -9.65
CA SER A 47 -6.82 7.58 -10.21
C SER A 47 -6.17 7.09 -11.50
N TRP A 48 -5.65 5.88 -11.46
CA TRP A 48 -4.98 5.22 -12.57
C TRP A 48 -5.75 3.98 -13.03
N GLN A 49 -5.47 3.51 -14.25
CA GLN A 49 -6.24 2.42 -14.90
C GLN A 49 -6.36 1.11 -14.09
N PHE A 50 -5.45 0.84 -13.14
CA PHE A 50 -5.46 -0.37 -12.32
C PHE A 50 -5.76 -0.12 -10.84
N GLY A 51 -6.09 1.10 -10.46
CA GLY A 51 -6.47 1.45 -9.11
C GLY A 51 -6.00 2.84 -8.68
N ASP A 52 -6.41 3.25 -7.51
CA ASP A 52 -6.06 4.53 -6.93
C ASP A 52 -4.64 4.51 -6.34
N ILE A 53 -3.86 5.50 -6.71
CA ILE A 53 -2.47 5.67 -6.30
C ILE A 53 -2.40 6.80 -5.30
N PHE A 54 -1.92 6.49 -4.12
CA PHE A 54 -1.70 7.46 -3.07
C PHE A 54 -0.36 8.18 -3.27
N TYR A 55 -0.38 9.50 -3.10
CA TYR A 55 0.84 10.30 -3.08
C TYR A 55 0.71 11.49 -2.14
N THR A 56 1.84 12.09 -1.79
CA THR A 56 1.92 13.37 -1.09
C THR A 56 2.68 14.37 -1.94
N LYS A 57 2.40 15.66 -1.73
CA LYS A 57 3.10 16.76 -2.37
C LYS A 57 3.44 17.82 -1.34
N LYS A 58 4.70 18.26 -1.29
CA LYS A 58 5.17 19.33 -0.42
C LYS A 58 6.19 20.20 -1.13
N GLY A 59 6.18 21.52 -0.83
CA GLY A 59 7.18 22.46 -1.35
C GLY A 59 6.84 23.03 -2.72
N THR A 60 7.75 23.86 -3.25
CA THR A 60 7.64 24.58 -4.52
C THR A 60 9.00 24.68 -5.22
N GLY A 61 9.01 24.85 -6.56
CA GLY A 61 10.24 24.97 -7.36
C GLY A 61 10.35 23.90 -8.44
N THR A 62 11.53 23.33 -8.65
CA THR A 62 11.75 22.25 -9.62
C THR A 62 11.31 20.91 -9.04
N PRO A 63 10.40 20.16 -9.68
CA PRO A 63 9.79 18.96 -9.11
C PRO A 63 10.79 17.83 -8.88
N MET A 64 10.59 17.11 -7.78
CA MET A 64 11.33 15.93 -7.37
C MET A 64 10.33 14.80 -7.05
N LEU A 65 10.55 13.62 -7.63
CA LEU A 65 9.74 12.43 -7.36
C LEU A 65 10.54 11.43 -6.54
N LEU A 66 10.02 11.06 -5.38
CA LEU A 66 10.59 10.05 -4.49
C LEU A 66 9.80 8.74 -4.65
N LEU A 67 10.50 7.68 -4.99
CA LEU A 67 9.96 6.33 -5.15
C LEU A 67 10.59 5.41 -4.12
N HIS A 68 9.78 4.66 -3.40
CA HIS A 68 10.24 3.60 -2.51
C HIS A 68 10.68 2.37 -3.31
N ASP A 69 11.31 1.39 -2.67
CA ASP A 69 11.70 0.15 -3.33
C ASP A 69 10.49 -0.75 -3.67
N LEU A 70 10.71 -1.79 -4.48
CA LEU A 70 9.66 -2.71 -4.93
C LEU A 70 9.42 -3.86 -3.94
N HIS A 71 9.34 -3.54 -2.65
CA HIS A 71 9.03 -4.50 -1.60
C HIS A 71 7.61 -4.32 -1.09
N CYS A 72 6.89 -5.41 -0.80
CA CYS A 72 5.48 -5.37 -0.39
C CYS A 72 5.20 -4.61 0.92
N ALA A 73 6.21 -4.41 1.75
CA ALA A 73 6.13 -3.62 2.97
C ALA A 73 6.61 -2.17 2.82
N SER A 74 7.12 -1.79 1.64
CA SER A 74 7.62 -0.45 1.34
C SER A 74 6.48 0.55 1.12
N SER A 75 6.75 1.81 1.38
CA SER A 75 5.84 2.94 1.14
C SER A 75 6.63 4.25 1.10
N GLY A 76 6.00 5.31 0.65
CA GLY A 76 6.58 6.65 0.68
C GLY A 76 7.06 7.12 2.06
N ARG A 77 6.62 6.46 3.13
CA ARG A 77 7.09 6.74 4.49
C ARG A 77 8.61 6.55 4.68
N GLU A 78 9.28 5.80 3.82
CA GLU A 78 10.73 5.66 3.84
C GLU A 78 11.45 7.01 3.75
N TRP A 79 10.81 7.98 3.09
CA TRP A 79 11.34 9.31 2.83
C TRP A 79 11.05 10.35 3.93
N GLN A 80 10.27 9.98 4.97
CA GLN A 80 9.75 10.89 6.00
C GLN A 80 10.82 11.78 6.68
N TYR A 81 12.07 11.32 6.78
CA TYR A 81 13.15 12.06 7.46
C TYR A 81 13.86 13.07 6.56
N ILE A 82 13.75 12.93 5.24
CA ILE A 82 14.43 13.83 4.29
C ILE A 82 13.44 14.66 3.48
N GLU A 83 12.18 14.27 3.42
CA GLU A 83 11.14 14.93 2.63
C GLU A 83 11.02 16.42 2.98
N ASP A 84 10.96 16.76 4.27
CA ASP A 84 10.84 18.15 4.73
C ASP A 84 12.07 19.01 4.42
N ALA A 85 13.25 18.39 4.37
CA ALA A 85 14.47 19.08 3.98
C ALA A 85 14.49 19.42 2.49
N LEU A 86 14.10 18.45 1.65
CA LEU A 86 14.00 18.62 0.20
C LEU A 86 12.87 19.57 -0.20
N ALA A 87 11.77 19.58 0.53
CA ALA A 87 10.61 20.41 0.26
C ALA A 87 10.86 21.93 0.45
N LYS A 88 11.99 22.31 0.99
CA LYS A 88 12.38 23.73 1.10
C LYS A 88 12.66 24.35 -0.27
N ASP A 89 13.25 23.58 -1.18
CA ASP A 89 13.73 24.04 -2.47
C ASP A 89 13.04 23.36 -3.66
N HIS A 90 12.26 22.30 -3.39
CA HIS A 90 11.61 21.49 -4.41
C HIS A 90 10.16 21.16 -4.05
N PRO A 91 9.23 21.11 -5.01
CA PRO A 91 7.99 20.36 -4.84
C PRO A 91 8.33 18.87 -4.86
N VAL A 92 8.30 18.25 -3.68
CA VAL A 92 8.59 16.83 -3.48
C VAL A 92 7.30 16.04 -3.58
N TYR A 93 7.25 15.13 -4.53
CA TYR A 93 6.18 14.15 -4.70
C TYR A 93 6.65 12.81 -4.14
N THR A 94 5.93 12.26 -3.17
CA THR A 94 6.23 10.94 -2.61
C THR A 94 5.10 10.00 -2.96
N LEU A 95 5.40 8.96 -3.73
CA LEU A 95 4.43 8.06 -4.34
C LEU A 95 4.44 6.69 -3.67
N ASP A 96 3.27 6.20 -3.23
CA ASP A 96 3.08 4.79 -2.89
C ASP A 96 2.77 4.02 -4.18
N LEU A 97 3.65 3.12 -4.60
CA LEU A 97 3.45 2.33 -5.81
C LEU A 97 2.25 1.40 -5.68
N LEU A 98 1.61 1.08 -6.81
CA LEU A 98 0.50 0.13 -6.85
C LEU A 98 0.88 -1.20 -6.17
N GLY A 99 0.03 -1.70 -5.29
CA GLY A 99 0.32 -2.89 -4.48
C GLY A 99 1.04 -2.60 -3.16
N CYS A 100 1.50 -1.37 -2.91
CA CYS A 100 2.28 -0.97 -1.74
C CYS A 100 1.59 0.16 -0.95
N GLY A 101 2.02 0.35 0.28
CA GLY A 101 1.58 1.43 1.15
C GLY A 101 0.05 1.60 1.22
N ARG A 102 -0.42 2.78 0.85
CA ARG A 102 -1.84 3.17 0.83
C ARG A 102 -2.50 3.07 -0.54
N SER A 103 -1.72 2.83 -1.59
CA SER A 103 -2.24 2.59 -2.92
C SER A 103 -3.02 1.29 -3.00
N ASP A 104 -3.90 1.20 -3.98
CA ASP A 104 -4.70 -0.01 -4.23
C ASP A 104 -3.83 -1.24 -4.49
N LYS A 105 -4.39 -2.40 -4.16
CA LYS A 105 -3.72 -3.71 -4.24
C LYS A 105 -4.54 -4.68 -5.09
N PRO A 106 -4.75 -4.38 -6.40
CA PRO A 106 -5.53 -5.27 -7.26
C PRO A 106 -4.84 -6.63 -7.42
N ALA A 107 -5.65 -7.66 -7.63
CA ALA A 107 -5.18 -9.04 -7.86
C ALA A 107 -4.69 -9.20 -9.31
N ILE A 108 -3.58 -8.57 -9.65
CA ILE A 108 -2.95 -8.60 -10.97
C ILE A 108 -1.48 -9.03 -10.86
N THR A 109 -0.86 -9.33 -12.00
CA THR A 109 0.59 -9.56 -12.04
C THR A 109 1.34 -8.22 -12.05
N TYR A 110 2.13 -7.99 -11.03
CA TYR A 110 2.97 -6.80 -10.92
C TYR A 110 4.28 -7.02 -11.68
N THR A 111 4.51 -6.21 -12.70
CA THR A 111 5.71 -6.28 -13.55
C THR A 111 6.47 -4.95 -13.53
N ASN A 112 7.75 -4.98 -13.83
CA ASN A 112 8.53 -3.74 -13.96
C ASN A 112 7.94 -2.81 -15.02
N PHE A 113 7.40 -3.36 -16.11
CA PHE A 113 6.74 -2.58 -17.16
C PHE A 113 5.51 -1.84 -16.63
N LEU A 114 4.70 -2.47 -15.81
CA LEU A 114 3.54 -1.86 -15.15
C LEU A 114 3.97 -0.65 -14.29
N TYR A 115 5.02 -0.79 -13.50
CA TYR A 115 5.52 0.32 -12.69
C TYR A 115 6.11 1.45 -13.53
N VAL A 116 6.82 1.15 -14.60
CA VAL A 116 7.30 2.17 -15.54
C VAL A 116 6.12 2.94 -16.15
N GLN A 117 5.07 2.25 -16.59
CA GLN A 117 3.86 2.90 -17.11
C GLN A 117 3.18 3.80 -16.06
N LEU A 118 3.04 3.32 -14.82
CA LEU A 118 2.49 4.10 -13.72
C LEU A 118 3.28 5.40 -13.52
N ILE A 119 4.61 5.28 -13.37
CA ILE A 119 5.50 6.40 -13.10
C ILE A 119 5.44 7.44 -14.24
N VAL A 120 5.56 6.97 -15.48
CA VAL A 120 5.49 7.85 -16.65
C VAL A 120 4.14 8.58 -16.75
N THR A 121 3.05 7.86 -16.47
CA THR A 121 1.71 8.46 -16.49
C THR A 121 1.54 9.48 -15.38
N PHE A 122 2.02 9.17 -14.18
CA PHE A 122 2.02 10.07 -13.04
C PHE A 122 2.81 11.36 -13.32
N ILE A 123 4.02 11.24 -13.86
CA ILE A 123 4.84 12.40 -14.23
C ILE A 123 4.11 13.29 -15.22
N LYS A 124 3.51 12.72 -16.27
CA LYS A 124 2.81 13.47 -17.31
C LYS A 124 1.53 14.14 -16.82
N GLN A 125 0.74 13.47 -15.99
CA GLN A 125 -0.61 13.94 -15.61
C GLN A 125 -0.63 14.73 -14.30
N VAL A 126 0.25 14.43 -13.35
CA VAL A 126 0.25 15.06 -12.03
C VAL A 126 1.37 16.09 -11.90
N ILE A 127 2.58 15.77 -12.34
CA ILE A 127 3.72 16.68 -12.25
C ILE A 127 3.70 17.70 -13.40
N GLY A 128 3.27 17.27 -14.60
CA GLY A 128 3.13 18.16 -15.76
C GLY A 128 4.45 18.39 -16.52
N CYS A 129 5.32 17.40 -16.54
CA CYS A 129 6.62 17.43 -17.27
C CYS A 129 6.59 16.51 -18.49
#